data_deeea024b48b2f9945fe435f9b2b8502
#
_entry.id   deeea024b48b2f9945fe435f9b2b8502
#
_cell.length_a   1.000
_cell.length_b   1.000
_cell.length_c   1.000
_cell.angle_alpha   90.00
_cell.angle_beta   90.00
_cell.angle_gamma   90.00
#
_symmetry.space_group_name_H-M   'P 1'
#
loop_
_entity.id
_entity.type
_entity.pdbx_description
1 polymer ?
#
loop_
_entity_poly.entity_id
_entity_poly.type
_entity_poly.pdbx_seq_one_letter_code
_entity_poly.pdbx_strand_id
1 'polypeptide(L)'
;ADRQTYGQPMGQRDARLVAFLQAHHSAEFYAGYWTCVRLVFSSGQQANCAVIDPDNAFRPGFNRYPPAARRTAAAAHPAWVFDLARGEEGAQVPAQVAACIATGEPRCAGYTSATQDDYLIFYYAGPYAP
;
A
#
# COMPACT_ATOMS: atom_id res chain seq x y z
N ALA A 1 -6.58 -29.17 6.19
CA ALA A 1 -7.13 -28.29 7.08
C ALA A 1 -6.14 -27.54 7.89
N ASP A 2 -4.99 -27.74 7.68
CA ASP A 2 -3.97 -27.14 8.43
C ASP A 2 -3.24 -26.11 7.73
N ARG A 3 -3.86 -25.46 6.84
CA ARG A 3 -3.27 -24.40 6.16
C ARG A 3 -3.61 -23.12 6.72
N GLN A 4 -3.97 -23.05 7.97
CA GLN A 4 -4.27 -21.81 8.61
C GLN A 4 -3.06 -21.02 8.95
N THR A 5 -1.88 -21.57 8.79
CA THR A 5 -0.68 -20.91 9.15
C THR A 5 -0.03 -20.35 7.93
N TYR A 6 1.27 -20.40 7.89
CA TYR A 6 2.01 -19.88 6.76
C TYR A 6 1.62 -20.57 5.49
N GLY A 7 1.71 -19.87 4.40
CA GLY A 7 1.47 -20.40 3.10
C GLY A 7 0.00 -20.59 2.80
N GLN A 8 -0.87 -20.06 3.63
CA GLN A 8 -2.27 -20.04 3.28
C GLN A 8 -2.44 -19.26 1.98
N PRO A 9 -3.21 -19.78 1.01
CA PRO A 9 -3.36 -19.08 -0.26
C PRO A 9 -3.93 -17.69 -0.06
N MET A 10 -3.44 -16.76 -0.85
CA MET A 10 -3.96 -15.42 -0.87
C MET A 10 -5.39 -15.42 -1.39
N GLY A 11 -6.28 -14.69 -0.74
CA GLY A 11 -7.64 -14.53 -1.24
C GLY A 11 -7.65 -13.80 -2.57
N GLN A 12 -8.74 -13.96 -3.32
CA GLN A 12 -8.82 -13.38 -4.66
C GLN A 12 -8.74 -11.85 -4.62
N ARG A 13 -9.35 -11.24 -3.62
CA ARG A 13 -9.33 -9.79 -3.46
C ARG A 13 -7.91 -9.27 -3.29
N ASP A 14 -7.12 -9.94 -2.45
CA ASP A 14 -5.74 -9.54 -2.21
C ASP A 14 -4.85 -9.87 -3.41
N ALA A 15 -5.13 -10.98 -4.10
CA ALA A 15 -4.38 -11.33 -5.31
C ALA A 15 -4.60 -10.29 -6.40
N ARG A 16 -5.83 -9.78 -6.56
CA ARG A 16 -6.09 -8.72 -7.53
C ARG A 16 -5.40 -7.42 -7.15
N LEU A 17 -5.33 -7.11 -5.86
CA LEU A 17 -4.61 -5.94 -5.40
C LEU A 17 -3.12 -6.03 -5.74
N VAL A 18 -2.49 -7.17 -5.43
CA VAL A 18 -1.06 -7.35 -5.74
C VAL A 18 -0.82 -7.26 -7.24
N ALA A 19 -1.70 -7.87 -8.05
CA ALA A 19 -1.57 -7.79 -9.50
C ALA A 19 -1.71 -6.35 -10.00
N PHE A 20 -2.64 -5.58 -9.43
CA PHE A 20 -2.80 -4.18 -9.79
C PHE A 20 -1.53 -3.39 -9.48
N LEU A 21 -0.99 -3.59 -8.28
CA LEU A 21 0.22 -2.87 -7.87
C LEU A 21 1.40 -3.21 -8.76
N GLN A 22 1.57 -4.49 -9.11
CA GLN A 22 2.65 -4.90 -10.00
C GLN A 22 2.48 -4.32 -11.40
N ALA A 23 1.25 -4.29 -11.91
CA ALA A 23 0.98 -3.75 -13.22
C ALA A 23 1.25 -2.25 -13.30
N HIS A 24 1.16 -1.55 -12.18
CA HIS A 24 1.39 -0.11 -12.11
C HIS A 24 2.75 0.25 -11.50
N HIS A 25 3.68 -0.70 -11.49
CA HIS A 25 5.05 -0.48 -10.98
C HIS A 25 5.07 -0.04 -9.53
N SER A 26 4.11 -0.53 -8.73
CA SER A 26 3.91 -0.11 -7.34
C SER A 26 3.98 -1.28 -6.37
N ALA A 27 4.92 -2.19 -6.59
CA ALA A 27 5.13 -3.30 -5.67
C ALA A 27 5.53 -2.83 -4.27
N GLU A 28 6.12 -1.65 -4.16
CA GLU A 28 6.41 -1.00 -2.88
C GLU A 28 5.30 -0.03 -2.55
N PHE A 29 4.70 -0.16 -1.36
CA PHE A 29 3.57 0.69 -0.99
C PHE A 29 3.46 0.86 0.52
N TYR A 30 2.73 1.89 0.91
CA TYR A 30 2.40 2.19 2.29
C TYR A 30 0.97 1.73 2.59
N ALA A 31 0.74 1.20 3.78
CA ALA A 31 -0.59 0.81 4.23
C ALA A 31 -0.62 0.73 5.76
N GLY A 32 -1.79 0.45 6.32
CA GLY A 32 -1.92 0.23 7.75
C GLY A 32 -1.28 -1.08 8.20
N TYR A 33 -1.12 -1.22 9.51
CA TYR A 33 -0.38 -2.33 10.11
C TYR A 33 -0.94 -3.69 9.66
N TRP A 34 -2.24 -3.90 9.83
CA TRP A 34 -2.82 -5.23 9.54
C TRP A 34 -2.83 -5.54 8.06
N THR A 35 -3.02 -4.53 7.22
CA THR A 35 -2.94 -4.71 5.77
C THR A 35 -1.53 -5.13 5.36
N CYS A 36 -0.50 -4.46 5.89
CA CYS A 36 0.88 -4.82 5.59
C CYS A 36 1.22 -6.22 6.04
N VAL A 37 0.87 -6.57 7.27
CA VAL A 37 1.18 -7.90 7.80
C VAL A 37 0.55 -8.98 6.93
N ARG A 38 -0.72 -8.82 6.60
CA ARG A 38 -1.44 -9.81 5.81
C ARG A 38 -0.84 -9.95 4.41
N LEU A 39 -0.59 -8.84 3.75
CA LEU A 39 -0.14 -8.89 2.35
C LEU A 39 1.29 -9.36 2.20
N VAL A 40 2.19 -8.95 3.09
CA VAL A 40 3.58 -9.41 3.03
C VAL A 40 3.64 -10.91 3.24
N PHE A 41 2.88 -11.43 4.20
CA PHE A 41 2.85 -12.86 4.44
C PHE A 41 2.25 -13.64 3.28
N SER A 42 1.06 -13.24 2.84
CA SER A 42 0.33 -14.02 1.85
C SER A 42 0.92 -13.92 0.45
N SER A 43 1.65 -12.85 0.15
CA SER A 43 2.27 -12.67 -1.16
C SER A 43 3.62 -13.36 -1.29
N GLY A 44 4.12 -14.00 -0.23
CA GLY A 44 5.48 -14.53 -0.26
C GLY A 44 6.52 -13.44 -0.41
N GLN A 45 6.25 -12.28 0.14
CA GLN A 45 7.13 -11.11 0.08
C GLN A 45 7.26 -10.51 -1.31
N GLN A 46 6.33 -10.81 -2.21
CA GLN A 46 6.27 -10.12 -3.50
C GLN A 46 5.74 -8.71 -3.37
N ALA A 47 5.04 -8.41 -2.29
CA ALA A 47 4.57 -7.08 -1.98
C ALA A 47 5.44 -6.50 -0.86
N ASN A 48 5.95 -5.30 -1.05
CA ASN A 48 6.78 -4.62 -0.06
C ASN A 48 5.96 -3.50 0.57
N CYS A 49 5.47 -3.75 1.77
CA CYS A 49 4.58 -2.83 2.46
C CYS A 49 5.27 -2.21 3.66
N ALA A 50 5.26 -0.88 3.73
CA ALA A 50 5.68 -0.13 4.90
C ALA A 50 4.46 0.37 5.65
N VAL A 51 4.43 0.16 6.95
CA VAL A 51 3.32 0.58 7.80
C VAL A 51 3.37 2.06 8.04
N ILE A 52 2.23 2.74 7.84
CA ILE A 52 2.10 4.16 8.17
C ILE A 52 1.56 4.33 9.58
N ASP A 53 1.76 5.52 10.12
CA ASP A 53 1.15 5.94 11.37
C ASP A 53 -0.38 5.91 11.22
N PRO A 54 -1.13 5.43 12.21
CA PRO A 54 -2.59 5.35 12.09
C PRO A 54 -3.29 6.70 11.93
N ASP A 55 -2.61 7.79 12.21
CA ASP A 55 -3.19 9.13 12.09
C ASP A 55 -2.53 9.99 11.02
N ASN A 56 -1.47 9.51 10.37
CA ASN A 56 -0.73 10.32 9.42
C ASN A 56 -0.13 9.45 8.32
N ALA A 57 -0.63 9.59 7.10
CA ALA A 57 -0.21 8.80 5.94
C ALA A 57 1.26 9.01 5.57
N PHE A 58 1.86 10.12 6.01
CA PHE A 58 3.22 10.49 5.63
C PHE A 58 4.23 10.25 6.74
N ARG A 59 3.81 9.57 7.81
CA ARG A 59 4.68 9.26 8.93
C ARG A 59 4.76 7.75 9.11
N PRO A 60 5.96 7.19 9.37
CA PRO A 60 6.09 5.76 9.59
C PRO A 60 5.34 5.32 10.84
N GLY A 61 4.75 4.13 10.76
CA GLY A 61 4.19 3.43 11.90
C GLY A 61 5.13 2.34 12.38
N PHE A 62 4.58 1.36 13.10
CA PHE A 62 5.37 0.25 13.60
C PHE A 62 5.53 -0.80 12.50
N ASN A 63 6.75 -1.03 12.08
CA ASN A 63 7.05 -1.99 11.00
C ASN A 63 7.66 -3.26 11.58
N ARG A 64 6.89 -4.35 11.53
CA ARG A 64 7.36 -5.66 12.00
C ARG A 64 8.42 -6.26 11.09
N TYR A 65 8.44 -5.86 9.82
CA TYR A 65 9.36 -6.41 8.85
C TYR A 65 10.17 -5.29 8.22
N PRO A 66 11.25 -4.85 8.90
CA PRO A 66 12.02 -3.69 8.46
C PRO A 66 12.54 -3.76 7.02
N PRO A 67 12.95 -4.93 6.47
CA PRO A 67 13.42 -4.94 5.07
C PRO A 67 12.39 -4.45 4.07
N ALA A 68 11.11 -4.81 4.25
CA ALA A 68 10.06 -4.33 3.34
C ALA A 68 9.85 -2.82 3.51
N ALA A 69 9.89 -2.33 4.74
CA ALA A 69 9.76 -0.90 5.01
C ALA A 69 10.90 -0.12 4.38
N ARG A 70 12.13 -0.63 4.45
CA ARG A 70 13.27 0.03 3.85
C ARG A 70 13.16 0.08 2.33
N ARG A 71 12.69 -1.01 1.71
CA ARG A 71 12.50 -1.03 0.25
C ARG A 71 11.46 -0.02 -0.18
N THR A 72 10.36 0.09 0.56
CA THR A 72 9.31 1.06 0.26
C THR A 72 9.81 2.49 0.42
N ALA A 73 10.54 2.77 1.50
CA ALA A 73 11.08 4.10 1.72
C ALA A 73 12.11 4.51 0.66
N ALA A 74 12.81 3.54 0.08
CA ALA A 74 13.79 3.79 -0.96
C ALA A 74 13.18 3.86 -2.35
N ALA A 75 11.93 3.44 -2.52
CA ALA A 75 11.28 3.45 -3.83
C ALA A 75 11.03 4.89 -4.27
N ALA A 76 11.16 5.13 -5.57
CA ALA A 76 10.96 6.48 -6.12
C ALA A 76 9.50 6.92 -5.99
N HIS A 77 8.57 6.00 -6.21
CA HIS A 77 7.15 6.33 -6.23
C HIS A 77 6.32 5.25 -5.56
N PRO A 78 6.43 5.07 -4.24
CA PRO A 78 5.61 4.08 -3.55
C PRO A 78 4.13 4.48 -3.60
N ALA A 79 3.26 3.48 -3.63
CA ALA A 79 1.83 3.72 -3.56
C ALA A 79 1.36 3.81 -2.11
N TRP A 80 0.11 4.26 -1.92
CA TRP A 80 -0.61 4.15 -0.66
C TRP A 80 -1.83 3.29 -0.90
N VAL A 81 -2.08 2.33 -0.01
CA VAL A 81 -3.20 1.41 -0.12
C VAL A 81 -4.02 1.48 1.17
N PHE A 82 -5.32 1.70 1.03
CA PHE A 82 -6.25 1.75 2.16
C PHE A 82 -7.33 0.71 1.97
N ASP A 83 -7.49 -0.17 2.95
CA ASP A 83 -8.53 -1.20 2.92
C ASP A 83 -9.81 -0.61 3.49
N LEU A 84 -10.69 -0.12 2.63
CA LEU A 84 -11.92 0.53 3.05
C LEU A 84 -12.90 -0.45 3.69
N ALA A 85 -12.85 -1.72 3.31
CA ALA A 85 -13.74 -2.72 3.88
C ALA A 85 -13.46 -2.97 5.35
N ARG A 86 -12.19 -2.87 5.75
CA ARG A 86 -11.82 -3.09 7.15
C ARG A 86 -11.80 -1.81 7.97
N GLY A 87 -11.66 -0.66 7.31
CA GLY A 87 -11.67 0.61 8.02
C GLY A 87 -10.56 0.74 9.04
N GLU A 88 -9.39 0.27 8.70
CA GLU A 88 -8.26 0.22 9.62
C GLU A 88 -7.81 1.60 10.06
N GLU A 89 -7.82 2.56 9.12
CA GLU A 89 -7.48 3.95 9.40
C GLU A 89 -8.74 4.81 9.39
N GLY A 90 -8.71 5.93 10.11
CA GLY A 90 -9.78 6.90 10.00
C GLY A 90 -9.82 7.56 8.63
N ALA A 91 -10.97 8.09 8.26
CA ALA A 91 -11.17 8.68 6.93
C ALA A 91 -10.22 9.83 6.65
N GLN A 92 -9.69 10.49 7.69
CA GLN A 92 -8.76 11.60 7.52
C GLN A 92 -7.42 11.15 6.91
N VAL A 93 -7.05 9.88 7.05
CA VAL A 93 -5.73 9.41 6.59
C VAL A 93 -5.68 9.31 5.06
N PRO A 94 -6.61 8.60 4.38
CA PRO A 94 -6.62 8.67 2.91
C PRO A 94 -6.90 10.09 2.40
N ALA A 95 -7.66 10.90 3.14
CA ALA A 95 -7.90 12.29 2.75
C ALA A 95 -6.61 13.11 2.73
N GLN A 96 -5.64 12.79 3.58
CA GLN A 96 -4.34 13.47 3.56
C GLN A 96 -3.62 13.23 2.24
N VAL A 97 -3.65 12.00 1.72
CA VAL A 97 -3.02 11.70 0.44
C VAL A 97 -3.76 12.39 -0.70
N ALA A 98 -5.08 12.34 -0.68
CA ALA A 98 -5.89 13.02 -1.69
C ALA A 98 -5.59 14.52 -1.72
N ALA A 99 -5.47 15.15 -0.55
CA ALA A 99 -5.15 16.57 -0.46
C ALA A 99 -3.73 16.86 -0.98
N CYS A 100 -2.79 16.00 -0.68
CA CYS A 100 -1.42 16.13 -1.17
C CYS A 100 -1.39 16.15 -2.70
N ILE A 101 -2.16 15.27 -3.32
CA ILE A 101 -2.26 15.22 -4.78
C ILE A 101 -2.95 16.48 -5.31
N ALA A 102 -4.06 16.87 -4.71
CA ALA A 102 -4.86 18.01 -5.17
C ALA A 102 -4.11 19.33 -5.05
N THR A 103 -3.29 19.49 -4.01
CA THR A 103 -2.53 20.71 -3.81
C THR A 103 -1.20 20.72 -4.56
N GLY A 104 -0.85 19.65 -5.24
CA GLY A 104 0.34 19.60 -6.07
C GLY A 104 1.65 19.54 -5.30
N GLU A 105 1.64 18.95 -4.10
CA GLU A 105 2.89 18.79 -3.37
C GLU A 105 3.85 17.89 -4.15
N PRO A 106 5.16 18.20 -4.15
CA PRO A 106 6.11 17.44 -4.97
C PRO A 106 6.12 15.94 -4.70
N ARG A 107 5.95 15.52 -3.44
CA ARG A 107 5.97 14.09 -3.10
C ARG A 107 4.77 13.33 -3.67
N CYS A 108 3.72 14.03 -4.08
CA CYS A 108 2.52 13.44 -4.67
C CYS A 108 2.36 13.77 -6.14
N ALA A 109 3.36 14.38 -6.76
CA ALA A 109 3.29 14.76 -8.17
C ALA A 109 3.20 13.51 -9.05
N GLY A 110 2.28 13.52 -10.00
CA GLY A 110 2.08 12.40 -10.91
C GLY A 110 1.22 11.28 -10.35
N TYR A 111 0.71 11.42 -9.14
CA TYR A 111 -0.14 10.39 -8.54
C TYR A 111 -1.60 10.54 -8.94
N THR A 112 -2.28 9.42 -9.01
CA THR A 112 -3.72 9.34 -9.21
C THR A 112 -4.29 8.29 -8.27
N SER A 113 -5.58 8.04 -8.35
CA SER A 113 -6.21 7.06 -7.47
C SER A 113 -7.11 6.12 -8.25
N ALA A 114 -7.31 4.94 -7.69
CA ALA A 114 -8.24 3.94 -8.19
C ALA A 114 -8.84 3.19 -7.02
N THR A 115 -10.02 2.63 -7.22
CA THR A 115 -10.66 1.75 -6.25
C THR A 115 -10.79 0.38 -6.87
N GLN A 116 -10.33 -0.64 -6.14
CA GLN A 116 -10.46 -2.02 -6.59
C GLN A 116 -10.82 -2.89 -5.41
N ASP A 117 -11.97 -3.56 -5.49
CA ASP A 117 -12.43 -4.49 -4.44
C ASP A 117 -12.40 -3.88 -3.06
N ASP A 118 -12.85 -2.63 -2.92
CA ASP A 118 -12.85 -1.85 -1.68
C ASP A 118 -11.45 -1.49 -1.17
N TYR A 119 -10.43 -1.66 -1.98
CA TYR A 119 -9.15 -1.02 -1.75
C TYR A 119 -9.11 0.31 -2.46
N LEU A 120 -8.75 1.37 -1.75
CA LEU A 120 -8.46 2.68 -2.34
C LEU A 120 -6.95 2.77 -2.51
N ILE A 121 -6.51 3.00 -3.73
CA ILE A 121 -5.10 2.96 -4.08
C ILE A 121 -4.70 4.29 -4.67
N PHE A 122 -3.68 4.93 -4.08
CA PHE A 122 -3.04 6.11 -4.68
C PHE A 122 -1.70 5.65 -5.25
N TYR A 123 -1.51 5.83 -6.54
CA TYR A 123 -0.32 5.30 -7.19
C TYR A 123 0.22 6.29 -8.22
N TYR A 124 1.50 6.16 -8.51
CA TYR A 124 2.15 7.04 -9.48
C TYR A 124 1.74 6.63 -10.89
N ALA A 125 1.16 7.56 -11.63
CA ALA A 125 0.67 7.29 -12.98
C ALA A 125 1.70 7.57 -14.07
N GLY A 126 2.85 8.07 -13.70
CA GLY A 126 3.91 8.37 -14.66
C GLY A 126 4.18 9.86 -14.78
N PRO A 127 5.17 10.22 -15.61
CA PRO A 127 5.96 9.32 -16.46
C PRO A 127 6.95 8.50 -15.66
N TYR A 128 7.14 7.26 -16.10
CA TYR A 128 8.13 6.37 -15.48
C TYR A 128 9.48 6.58 -16.16
N ALA A 129 10.55 6.39 -15.40
CA ALA A 129 11.89 6.44 -15.95
C ALA A 129 12.06 5.32 -16.97
N PRO A 130 12.77 5.58 -18.09
CA PRO A 130 13.00 4.54 -19.09
C PRO A 130 13.89 3.42 -18.57
#